data_3c73101c8b4659d93e1eef579f8972ac
#
_entry.id   3c73101c8b4659d93e1eef579f8972ac
#
_cell.length_a   1.000
_cell.length_b   1.000
_cell.length_c   1.000
_cell.angle_alpha   90.00
_cell.angle_beta   90.00
_cell.angle_gamma   90.00
#
_symmetry.space_group_name_H-M   'P 1'
#
loop_
_entity.id
_entity.type
_entity.pdbx_description
1 polymer ?
#
loop_
_entity_poly.entity_id
_entity_poly.type
_entity_poly.pdbx_seq_one_letter_code
_entity_poly.pdbx_strand_id
1 'polypeptide(L)'
;MIIKPKIRGFICTTTHPTGCKVNVEKQIEYVKQNGKIENGPSRVLVIGASTGYGLASRISAAFGSGAATIGVFFEKPGTDTKPGSAGWYNSAAFDEAAKREGLYAKSINGDAFSDECRDEVIKLIKEDLGQIDLVVYSLASPVRKMPKTGEIVRSALKPIGEVYTSKAIDTNKDQIMTASIEPATEEEVQNTVTVMGGEDWELWMGALSEAGVLAEGVKTVAYSYIGTDLTWPIYWHGALGKAKEDLDRAAGELRNQLAPLNGSANVAVLKSVITQASSAIPVMPLYISMVFKLMKEQGIHEGCIEQINRLMTTSLYGDKVALDDNQRIRMDDWELREDIQQACRDLWPLITTENLAQETDYAGYKQEFLNLFGFGLDGVDYDADVNTEVEFDVITL
;
A
#
# COMPACT_ATOMS: atom_id res chain seq x y z
N MET A 1 6.73 18.93 -21.07
CA MET A 1 6.27 20.13 -20.29
C MET A 1 7.04 20.26 -18.99
N ILE A 2 7.23 21.47 -18.44
CA ILE A 2 7.77 21.66 -17.10
C ILE A 2 6.67 21.40 -16.07
N ILE A 3 6.91 20.47 -15.13
CA ILE A 3 5.89 20.05 -14.16
C ILE A 3 6.34 20.44 -12.75
N LYS A 4 5.50 21.20 -12.06
CA LYS A 4 5.67 21.56 -10.65
C LYS A 4 4.60 20.89 -9.77
N PRO A 5 4.88 20.64 -8.48
CA PRO A 5 3.88 20.05 -7.58
C PRO A 5 2.69 20.99 -7.37
N LYS A 6 1.48 20.45 -7.48
CA LYS A 6 0.23 21.15 -7.18
C LYS A 6 -0.49 20.44 -6.06
N ILE A 7 -0.22 20.85 -4.83
CA ILE A 7 -0.73 20.24 -3.60
C ILE A 7 -2.04 20.91 -3.20
N ARG A 8 -3.01 20.11 -2.76
CA ARG A 8 -4.26 20.54 -2.12
C ARG A 8 -4.53 19.61 -0.93
N GLY A 9 -4.16 20.03 0.27
CA GLY A 9 -4.24 19.21 1.47
C GLY A 9 -3.40 17.94 1.34
N PHE A 10 -4.07 16.80 1.41
CA PHE A 10 -3.47 15.46 1.26
C PHE A 10 -3.45 14.93 -0.19
N ILE A 11 -3.68 15.77 -1.18
CA ILE A 11 -3.69 15.39 -2.61
C ILE A 11 -2.65 16.22 -3.36
N CYS A 12 -1.82 15.59 -4.17
CA CYS A 12 -1.04 16.23 -5.23
C CYS A 12 -1.67 15.89 -6.58
N THR A 13 -2.04 16.94 -7.35
CA THR A 13 -2.76 16.78 -8.61
C THR A 13 -1.85 16.70 -9.84
N THR A 14 -0.54 16.81 -9.63
CA THR A 14 0.49 16.65 -10.66
C THR A 14 1.48 15.60 -10.23
N THR A 15 2.12 14.96 -11.20
CA THR A 15 3.14 13.92 -11.00
C THR A 15 4.31 14.17 -11.95
N HIS A 16 5.51 13.82 -11.53
CA HIS A 16 6.72 14.02 -12.32
C HIS A 16 7.26 12.67 -12.84
N PRO A 17 7.18 12.39 -14.16
CA PRO A 17 7.58 11.09 -14.73
C PRO A 17 8.98 10.65 -14.34
N THR A 18 9.97 11.53 -14.55
CA THR A 18 11.38 11.25 -14.22
C THR A 18 11.58 11.01 -12.72
N GLY A 19 10.89 11.79 -11.89
CA GLY A 19 10.99 11.60 -10.44
C GLY A 19 10.37 10.27 -9.98
N CYS A 20 9.21 9.88 -10.52
CA CYS A 20 8.64 8.56 -10.27
C CYS A 20 9.61 7.43 -10.66
N LYS A 21 10.28 7.56 -11.83
CA LYS A 21 11.30 6.61 -12.26
C LYS A 21 12.47 6.53 -11.26
N VAL A 22 13.03 7.65 -10.84
CA VAL A 22 14.11 7.69 -9.84
C VAL A 22 13.68 7.07 -8.52
N ASN A 23 12.45 7.31 -8.08
CA ASN A 23 11.92 6.70 -6.85
C ASN A 23 11.81 5.18 -6.95
N VAL A 24 11.35 4.65 -8.09
CA VAL A 24 11.30 3.20 -8.33
C VAL A 24 12.70 2.59 -8.39
N GLU A 25 13.63 3.24 -9.07
CA GLU A 25 15.02 2.77 -9.16
C GLU A 25 15.71 2.72 -7.79
N LYS A 26 15.48 3.72 -6.90
CA LYS A 26 15.96 3.69 -5.51
C LYS A 26 15.41 2.51 -4.71
N GLN A 27 14.13 2.19 -4.87
CA GLN A 27 13.53 1.03 -4.22
C GLN A 27 14.11 -0.30 -4.73
N ILE A 28 14.34 -0.41 -6.04
CA ILE A 28 14.99 -1.58 -6.65
C ILE A 28 16.42 -1.73 -6.12
N GLU A 29 17.18 -0.63 -6.07
CA GLU A 29 18.54 -0.64 -5.54
C GLU A 29 18.57 -1.09 -4.08
N TYR A 30 17.65 -0.59 -3.25
CA TYR A 30 17.53 -1.02 -1.86
C TYR A 30 17.34 -2.54 -1.75
N VAL A 31 16.44 -3.13 -2.52
CA VAL A 31 16.19 -4.58 -2.50
C VAL A 31 17.46 -5.35 -2.91
N LYS A 32 18.15 -4.92 -3.95
CA LYS A 32 19.39 -5.58 -4.41
C LYS A 32 20.51 -5.49 -3.39
N GLN A 33 20.65 -4.37 -2.69
CA GLN A 33 21.66 -4.18 -1.65
C GLN A 33 21.41 -5.07 -0.42
N ASN A 34 20.15 -5.40 -0.13
CA ASN A 34 19.77 -6.29 0.97
C ASN A 34 19.93 -7.79 0.63
N GLY A 35 20.28 -8.11 -0.62
CA GLY A 35 20.55 -9.46 -1.05
C GLY A 35 19.31 -10.25 -1.46
N LYS A 36 19.53 -11.51 -1.75
CA LYS A 36 18.49 -12.40 -2.26
C LYS A 36 17.54 -12.84 -1.15
N ILE A 37 16.24 -12.88 -1.47
CA ILE A 37 15.23 -13.51 -0.62
C ILE A 37 15.34 -15.03 -0.78
N GLU A 38 15.90 -15.70 0.22
CA GLU A 38 16.08 -17.15 0.20
C GLU A 38 14.74 -17.86 0.19
N ASN A 39 14.61 -18.90 -0.63
CA ASN A 39 13.35 -19.63 -0.84
C ASN A 39 12.16 -18.72 -1.20
N GLY A 40 12.43 -17.54 -1.75
CA GLY A 40 11.41 -16.56 -2.11
C GLY A 40 10.46 -17.04 -3.22
N PRO A 41 9.43 -16.24 -3.55
CA PRO A 41 8.45 -16.63 -4.56
C PRO A 41 9.07 -16.68 -5.95
N SER A 42 8.46 -17.47 -6.83
CA SER A 42 8.88 -17.62 -8.23
C SER A 42 7.92 -16.97 -9.22
N ARG A 43 6.62 -16.98 -8.92
CA ARG A 43 5.55 -16.49 -9.81
C ARG A 43 4.48 -15.79 -8.98
N VAL A 44 4.39 -14.50 -9.13
CA VAL A 44 3.67 -13.61 -8.21
C VAL A 44 2.58 -12.81 -8.91
N LEU A 45 1.40 -12.81 -8.33
CA LEU A 45 0.35 -11.86 -8.64
C LEU A 45 0.28 -10.78 -7.56
N VAL A 46 0.34 -9.51 -7.94
CA VAL A 46 0.14 -8.37 -7.04
C VAL A 46 -1.09 -7.59 -7.49
N ILE A 47 -2.11 -7.56 -6.66
CA ILE A 47 -3.35 -6.83 -6.87
C ILE A 47 -3.23 -5.49 -6.12
N GLY A 48 -3.22 -4.38 -6.86
CA GLY A 48 -2.88 -3.04 -6.34
C GLY A 48 -1.38 -2.72 -6.45
N ALA A 49 -0.77 -2.97 -7.60
CA ALA A 49 0.68 -3.06 -7.82
C ALA A 49 1.40 -1.76 -8.14
N SER A 50 0.72 -0.61 -8.23
CA SER A 50 1.28 0.62 -8.82
C SER A 50 1.94 1.57 -7.83
N THR A 51 1.59 1.51 -6.55
CA THR A 51 2.07 2.44 -5.52
C THR A 51 2.21 1.75 -4.16
N GLY A 52 2.85 2.41 -3.21
CA GLY A 52 2.90 2.01 -1.81
C GLY A 52 3.38 0.58 -1.59
N TYR A 53 2.69 -0.14 -0.72
CA TYR A 53 3.04 -1.52 -0.36
C TYR A 53 2.89 -2.52 -1.51
N GLY A 54 1.93 -2.32 -2.42
CA GLY A 54 1.77 -3.20 -3.57
C GLY A 54 2.93 -3.08 -4.55
N LEU A 55 3.37 -1.87 -4.89
CA LEU A 55 4.56 -1.65 -5.70
C LEU A 55 5.81 -2.22 -5.02
N ALA A 56 5.99 -1.96 -3.73
CA ALA A 56 7.11 -2.51 -2.95
C ALA A 56 7.12 -4.04 -2.96
N SER A 57 5.95 -4.68 -2.90
CA SER A 57 5.80 -6.13 -3.00
C SER A 57 6.24 -6.67 -4.36
N ARG A 58 5.84 -5.98 -5.43
CA ARG A 58 6.23 -6.35 -6.79
C ARG A 58 7.73 -6.19 -7.01
N ILE A 59 8.30 -5.07 -6.53
CA ILE A 59 9.75 -4.83 -6.60
C ILE A 59 10.53 -5.88 -5.80
N SER A 60 10.13 -6.14 -4.55
CA SER A 60 10.82 -7.13 -3.70
C SER A 60 10.76 -8.53 -4.30
N ALA A 61 9.62 -8.96 -4.83
CA ALA A 61 9.50 -10.25 -5.48
C ALA A 61 10.37 -10.35 -6.74
N ALA A 62 10.29 -9.37 -7.63
CA ALA A 62 11.02 -9.39 -8.90
C ALA A 62 12.54 -9.30 -8.69
N PHE A 63 13.00 -8.31 -7.94
CA PHE A 63 14.44 -8.02 -7.81
C PHE A 63 15.12 -8.70 -6.61
N GLY A 64 14.34 -9.12 -5.61
CA GLY A 64 14.85 -9.90 -4.47
C GLY A 64 14.82 -11.40 -4.70
N SER A 65 13.87 -11.93 -5.48
CA SER A 65 13.74 -13.38 -5.72
C SER A 65 13.96 -13.78 -7.18
N GLY A 66 13.99 -12.82 -8.12
CA GLY A 66 13.97 -13.13 -9.55
C GLY A 66 12.59 -13.64 -10.03
N ALA A 67 11.52 -13.32 -9.30
CA ALA A 67 10.18 -13.83 -9.58
C ALA A 67 9.59 -13.23 -10.88
N ALA A 68 8.88 -14.06 -11.62
CA ALA A 68 7.95 -13.61 -12.64
C ALA A 68 6.75 -12.92 -11.99
N THR A 69 6.39 -11.71 -12.43
CA THR A 69 5.33 -10.93 -11.78
C THR A 69 4.24 -10.49 -12.73
N ILE A 70 3.00 -10.60 -12.29
CA ILE A 70 1.83 -9.95 -12.87
C ILE A 70 1.33 -8.91 -11.88
N GLY A 71 1.19 -7.65 -12.32
CA GLY A 71 0.68 -6.54 -11.51
C GLY A 71 -0.65 -6.03 -12.03
N VAL A 72 -1.64 -5.88 -11.15
CA VAL A 72 -2.94 -5.29 -11.47
C VAL A 72 -3.02 -3.92 -10.81
N PHE A 73 -3.48 -2.91 -11.55
CA PHE A 73 -3.69 -1.55 -11.06
C PHE A 73 -4.75 -0.82 -11.91
N PHE A 74 -5.16 0.36 -11.47
CA PHE A 74 -6.12 1.20 -12.20
C PHE A 74 -5.60 2.64 -12.22
N GLU A 75 -4.81 2.95 -13.25
CA GLU A 75 -4.06 4.20 -13.35
C GLU A 75 -4.37 4.94 -14.65
N LYS A 76 -4.12 6.23 -14.65
CA LYS A 76 -4.36 7.09 -15.82
C LYS A 76 -3.05 7.41 -16.53
N PRO A 77 -2.94 7.14 -17.84
CA PRO A 77 -1.79 7.57 -18.64
C PRO A 77 -1.69 9.09 -18.71
N GLY A 78 -0.50 9.59 -19.00
CA GLY A 78 -0.28 10.99 -19.35
C GLY A 78 -0.76 11.29 -20.76
N THR A 79 -0.99 12.58 -21.02
CA THR A 79 -1.28 13.12 -22.34
C THR A 79 -0.29 14.24 -22.64
N ASP A 80 -0.27 14.75 -23.87
CA ASP A 80 0.56 15.90 -24.27
C ASP A 80 0.37 17.15 -23.38
N THR A 81 -0.82 17.29 -22.77
CA THR A 81 -1.22 18.46 -21.99
C THR A 81 -1.30 18.22 -20.48
N LYS A 82 -1.25 16.97 -20.05
CA LYS A 82 -1.46 16.62 -18.63
C LYS A 82 -0.65 15.40 -18.21
N PRO A 83 0.07 15.45 -17.07
CA PRO A 83 0.74 14.27 -16.54
C PRO A 83 -0.26 13.18 -16.14
N GLY A 84 0.15 11.93 -16.27
CA GLY A 84 -0.55 10.76 -15.78
C GLY A 84 -0.53 10.67 -14.24
N SER A 85 -1.11 9.62 -13.70
CA SER A 85 -1.01 9.32 -12.27
C SER A 85 0.38 8.78 -11.90
N ALA A 86 0.76 8.91 -10.62
CA ALA A 86 2.05 8.42 -10.14
C ALA A 86 2.23 6.92 -10.38
N GLY A 87 1.18 6.14 -10.14
CA GLY A 87 1.22 4.70 -10.36
C GLY A 87 1.42 4.29 -11.81
N TRP A 88 0.98 5.11 -12.78
CA TRP A 88 1.29 4.88 -14.20
C TRP A 88 2.79 4.95 -14.46
N TYR A 89 3.43 6.03 -14.01
CA TYR A 89 4.87 6.22 -14.21
C TYR A 89 5.72 5.24 -13.38
N ASN A 90 5.29 4.90 -12.19
CA ASN A 90 5.95 3.87 -11.38
C ASN A 90 5.91 2.51 -12.08
N SER A 91 4.76 2.15 -12.67
CA SER A 91 4.59 0.88 -13.39
C SER A 91 5.43 0.83 -14.66
N ALA A 92 5.51 1.94 -15.39
CA ALA A 92 6.39 2.08 -16.55
C ALA A 92 7.87 1.93 -16.18
N ALA A 93 8.30 2.57 -15.09
CA ALA A 93 9.68 2.47 -14.60
C ALA A 93 10.02 1.05 -14.11
N PHE A 94 9.07 0.38 -13.44
CA PHE A 94 9.23 -1.02 -13.04
C PHE A 94 9.36 -1.94 -14.27
N ASP A 95 8.51 -1.78 -15.28
CA ASP A 95 8.55 -2.56 -16.53
C ASP A 95 9.89 -2.39 -17.26
N GLU A 96 10.35 -1.13 -17.40
CA GLU A 96 11.66 -0.83 -18.00
C GLU A 96 12.81 -1.52 -17.24
N ALA A 97 12.80 -1.45 -15.90
CA ALA A 97 13.83 -2.07 -15.08
C ALA A 97 13.79 -3.60 -15.16
N ALA A 98 12.59 -4.20 -15.14
CA ALA A 98 12.41 -5.64 -15.27
C ALA A 98 12.91 -6.15 -16.64
N LYS A 99 12.57 -5.47 -17.72
CA LYS A 99 13.05 -5.78 -19.09
C LYS A 99 14.57 -5.69 -19.19
N ARG A 100 15.17 -4.66 -18.59
CA ARG A 100 16.65 -4.49 -18.58
C ARG A 100 17.36 -5.66 -17.93
N GLU A 101 16.72 -6.33 -16.96
CA GLU A 101 17.27 -7.49 -16.24
C GLU A 101 16.77 -8.83 -16.74
N GLY A 102 15.97 -8.84 -17.82
CA GLY A 102 15.41 -10.08 -18.37
C GLY A 102 14.38 -10.77 -17.49
N LEU A 103 13.74 -10.02 -16.59
CA LEU A 103 12.68 -10.53 -15.72
C LEU A 103 11.33 -10.48 -16.44
N TYR A 104 10.54 -11.54 -16.26
CA TYR A 104 9.14 -11.52 -16.72
C TYR A 104 8.32 -10.56 -15.86
N ALA A 105 7.69 -9.58 -16.51
CA ALA A 105 6.82 -8.61 -15.86
C ALA A 105 5.67 -8.26 -16.82
N LYS A 106 4.45 -8.53 -16.42
CA LYS A 106 3.24 -8.13 -17.14
C LYS A 106 2.34 -7.29 -16.27
N SER A 107 1.65 -6.34 -16.87
CA SER A 107 0.79 -5.39 -16.19
C SER A 107 -0.60 -5.37 -16.80
N ILE A 108 -1.62 -5.29 -15.95
CA ILE A 108 -3.02 -5.11 -16.33
C ILE A 108 -3.53 -3.83 -15.69
N ASN A 109 -3.94 -2.88 -16.51
CA ASN A 109 -4.59 -1.64 -16.10
C ASN A 109 -6.10 -1.81 -16.23
N GLY A 110 -6.76 -2.11 -15.14
CA GLY A 110 -8.20 -2.38 -15.07
C GLY A 110 -8.74 -2.33 -13.66
N ASP A 111 -10.06 -2.30 -13.53
CA ASP A 111 -10.74 -2.34 -12.25
C ASP A 111 -10.56 -3.73 -11.60
N ALA A 112 -9.72 -3.80 -10.57
CA ALA A 112 -9.45 -5.04 -9.85
C ALA A 112 -10.69 -5.68 -9.20
N PHE A 113 -11.75 -4.91 -8.97
CA PHE A 113 -13.02 -5.44 -8.45
C PHE A 113 -13.88 -6.11 -9.52
N SER A 114 -13.55 -5.99 -10.82
CA SER A 114 -14.34 -6.53 -11.91
C SER A 114 -14.02 -8.01 -12.19
N ASP A 115 -15.03 -8.75 -12.66
CA ASP A 115 -14.84 -10.12 -13.15
C ASP A 115 -13.95 -10.12 -14.41
N GLU A 116 -14.11 -9.15 -15.30
CA GLU A 116 -13.29 -8.99 -16.51
C GLU A 116 -11.78 -8.93 -16.17
N CYS A 117 -11.41 -8.20 -15.15
CA CYS A 117 -10.01 -8.10 -14.71
C CYS A 117 -9.52 -9.45 -14.17
N ARG A 118 -10.32 -10.14 -13.36
CA ARG A 118 -9.98 -11.49 -12.85
C ARG A 118 -9.81 -12.50 -13.98
N ASP A 119 -10.70 -12.50 -14.96
CA ASP A 119 -10.66 -13.41 -16.11
C ASP A 119 -9.40 -13.17 -16.97
N GLU A 120 -9.03 -11.91 -17.24
CA GLU A 120 -7.82 -11.60 -18.02
C GLU A 120 -6.55 -11.99 -17.26
N VAL A 121 -6.48 -11.79 -15.94
CA VAL A 121 -5.37 -12.25 -15.10
C VAL A 121 -5.25 -13.78 -15.16
N ILE A 122 -6.36 -14.50 -15.01
CA ILE A 122 -6.37 -15.98 -15.06
C ILE A 122 -5.90 -16.48 -16.42
N LYS A 123 -6.37 -15.88 -17.51
CA LYS A 123 -5.94 -16.17 -18.86
C LYS A 123 -4.42 -15.99 -19.01
N LEU A 124 -3.91 -14.83 -18.59
CA LEU A 124 -2.49 -14.51 -18.66
C LEU A 124 -1.63 -15.49 -17.85
N ILE A 125 -2.08 -15.87 -16.63
CA ILE A 125 -1.37 -16.88 -15.83
C ILE A 125 -1.31 -18.22 -16.57
N LYS A 126 -2.43 -18.69 -17.17
CA LYS A 126 -2.48 -19.96 -17.91
C LYS A 126 -1.57 -19.96 -19.13
N GLU A 127 -1.53 -18.84 -19.86
CA GLU A 127 -0.75 -18.70 -21.08
C GLU A 127 0.75 -18.64 -20.80
N ASP A 128 1.17 -17.86 -19.81
CA ASP A 128 2.57 -17.51 -19.63
C ASP A 128 3.25 -18.23 -18.45
N LEU A 129 2.54 -18.48 -17.35
CA LEU A 129 3.14 -18.95 -16.09
C LEU A 129 2.67 -20.35 -15.64
N GLY A 130 1.54 -20.77 -16.14
CA GLY A 130 0.85 -22.00 -15.70
C GLY A 130 0.20 -21.86 -14.33
N GLN A 131 0.96 -21.57 -13.31
CA GLN A 131 0.51 -21.38 -11.93
C GLN A 131 1.29 -20.26 -11.24
N ILE A 132 0.74 -19.73 -10.14
CA ILE A 132 1.37 -18.75 -9.26
C ILE A 132 1.53 -19.30 -7.84
N ASP A 133 2.58 -18.85 -7.14
CA ASP A 133 2.95 -19.31 -5.79
C ASP A 133 2.83 -18.22 -4.71
N LEU A 134 2.62 -16.96 -5.10
CA LEU A 134 2.29 -15.87 -4.19
C LEU A 134 1.21 -14.97 -4.78
N VAL A 135 0.18 -14.67 -3.98
CA VAL A 135 -0.82 -13.64 -4.27
C VAL A 135 -0.76 -12.56 -3.20
N VAL A 136 -0.45 -11.33 -3.61
CA VAL A 136 -0.48 -10.15 -2.73
C VAL A 136 -1.76 -9.36 -3.00
N TYR A 137 -2.60 -9.17 -1.99
CA TYR A 137 -3.80 -8.35 -2.06
C TYR A 137 -3.55 -7.00 -1.34
N SER A 138 -3.37 -5.94 -2.12
CA SER A 138 -2.97 -4.60 -1.64
C SER A 138 -3.86 -3.51 -2.24
N LEU A 139 -5.18 -3.64 -2.10
CA LEU A 139 -6.12 -2.63 -2.53
C LEU A 139 -6.49 -1.67 -1.39
N ALA A 140 -6.46 -0.37 -1.68
CA ALA A 140 -6.88 0.70 -0.77
C ALA A 140 -7.71 1.72 -1.57
N SER A 141 -8.85 1.29 -2.09
CA SER A 141 -9.77 2.15 -2.83
C SER A 141 -10.84 2.73 -1.90
N PRO A 142 -11.22 4.02 -2.05
CA PRO A 142 -12.36 4.57 -1.33
C PRO A 142 -13.71 4.17 -1.96
N VAL A 143 -13.68 3.50 -3.11
CA VAL A 143 -14.88 3.19 -3.91
C VAL A 143 -14.74 1.82 -4.53
N ARG A 144 -15.83 1.04 -4.52
CA ARG A 144 -15.95 -0.23 -5.22
C ARG A 144 -17.20 -0.23 -6.09
N LYS A 145 -17.06 -0.57 -7.36
CA LYS A 145 -18.19 -0.91 -8.23
C LYS A 145 -18.47 -2.40 -8.08
N MET A 146 -19.67 -2.74 -7.63
CA MET A 146 -20.06 -4.13 -7.41
C MET A 146 -20.17 -4.87 -8.74
N PRO A 147 -19.47 -6.01 -8.93
CA PRO A 147 -19.42 -6.70 -10.23
C PRO A 147 -20.81 -7.13 -10.74
N LYS A 148 -21.66 -7.64 -9.84
CA LYS A 148 -22.96 -8.20 -10.21
C LYS A 148 -24.05 -7.15 -10.43
N THR A 149 -24.05 -6.06 -9.67
CA THR A 149 -25.11 -5.05 -9.67
C THR A 149 -24.76 -3.77 -10.39
N GLY A 150 -23.45 -3.47 -10.52
CA GLY A 150 -22.95 -2.18 -11.01
C GLY A 150 -23.11 -1.03 -10.01
N GLU A 151 -23.59 -1.31 -8.81
CA GLU A 151 -23.73 -0.33 -7.74
C GLU A 151 -22.36 0.20 -7.30
N ILE A 152 -22.28 1.50 -7.00
CA ILE A 152 -21.07 2.15 -6.51
C ILE A 152 -21.18 2.30 -4.99
N VAL A 153 -20.37 1.53 -4.26
CA VAL A 153 -20.27 1.58 -2.80
C VAL A 153 -19.07 2.42 -2.39
N ARG A 154 -19.20 3.22 -1.33
CA ARG A 154 -18.16 4.12 -0.84
C ARG A 154 -17.82 3.82 0.60
N SER A 155 -16.52 3.73 0.90
CA SER A 155 -16.04 3.62 2.28
C SER A 155 -16.06 4.97 3.00
N ALA A 156 -16.08 4.93 4.34
CA ALA A 156 -16.02 6.09 5.20
C ALA A 156 -14.80 6.04 6.14
N LEU A 157 -14.16 7.19 6.33
CA LEU A 157 -13.08 7.39 7.30
C LEU A 157 -13.65 8.07 8.55
N LYS A 158 -14.40 7.32 9.36
CA LYS A 158 -15.15 7.83 10.49
C LYS A 158 -15.01 6.94 11.73
N PRO A 159 -15.05 7.54 12.95
CA PRO A 159 -15.17 6.79 14.19
C PRO A 159 -16.52 6.07 14.27
N ILE A 160 -16.68 5.15 15.22
CA ILE A 160 -17.96 4.50 15.54
C ILE A 160 -18.42 4.94 16.91
N GLY A 161 -19.71 5.24 17.06
CA GLY A 161 -20.38 5.54 18.31
C GLY A 161 -20.40 7.03 18.66
N GLU A 162 -19.24 7.65 18.86
CA GLU A 162 -19.14 9.03 19.34
C GLU A 162 -18.32 9.92 18.40
N VAL A 163 -18.53 11.24 18.49
CA VAL A 163 -17.72 12.24 17.78
C VAL A 163 -16.27 12.13 18.25
N TYR A 164 -15.37 11.95 17.30
CA TYR A 164 -13.94 11.94 17.59
C TYR A 164 -13.34 13.33 17.38
N THR A 165 -12.78 13.90 18.44
CA THR A 165 -12.09 15.19 18.41
C THR A 165 -10.65 15.02 18.81
N SER A 166 -9.71 15.44 17.96
CA SER A 166 -8.28 15.31 18.20
C SER A 166 -7.45 16.37 17.49
N LYS A 167 -6.17 16.48 17.88
CA LYS A 167 -5.20 17.29 17.14
C LYS A 167 -4.94 16.69 15.76
N ALA A 168 -4.74 17.56 14.79
CA ALA A 168 -4.36 17.22 13.42
C ALA A 168 -3.46 18.33 12.85
N ILE A 169 -2.86 18.09 11.69
CA ILE A 169 -2.14 19.11 10.94
C ILE A 169 -3.01 19.61 9.78
N ASP A 170 -3.21 20.93 9.69
CA ASP A 170 -3.61 21.55 8.44
C ASP A 170 -2.37 21.64 7.53
N THR A 171 -2.24 20.69 6.62
CA THR A 171 -1.08 20.59 5.72
C THR A 171 -1.00 21.68 4.66
N ASN A 172 -2.05 22.51 4.48
CA ASN A 172 -2.00 23.66 3.62
C ASN A 172 -1.39 24.89 4.32
N LYS A 173 -1.52 24.96 5.65
CA LYS A 173 -1.06 26.09 6.46
C LYS A 173 0.13 25.76 7.34
N ASP A 174 0.53 24.47 7.38
CA ASP A 174 1.55 23.93 8.29
C ASP A 174 1.24 24.28 9.77
N GLN A 175 0.00 24.08 10.18
CA GLN A 175 -0.49 24.47 11.51
C GLN A 175 -1.19 23.31 12.21
N ILE A 176 -1.04 23.26 13.53
CA ILE A 176 -1.85 22.36 14.36
C ILE A 176 -3.27 22.92 14.42
N MET A 177 -4.22 22.03 14.22
CA MET A 177 -5.65 22.30 14.33
C MET A 177 -6.33 21.24 15.19
N THR A 178 -7.56 21.51 15.59
CA THR A 178 -8.45 20.50 16.16
C THR A 178 -9.38 20.00 15.05
N ALA A 179 -9.35 18.71 14.79
CA ALA A 179 -10.28 18.06 13.89
C ALA A 179 -11.40 17.38 14.70
N SER A 180 -12.66 17.58 14.31
CA SER A 180 -13.81 16.85 14.85
C SER A 180 -14.49 16.10 13.73
N ILE A 181 -14.73 14.80 13.94
CA ILE A 181 -15.26 13.88 12.93
C ILE A 181 -16.49 13.19 13.52
N GLU A 182 -17.62 13.35 12.83
CA GLU A 182 -18.86 12.71 13.21
C GLU A 182 -18.79 11.19 13.07
N PRO A 183 -19.48 10.42 13.92
CA PRO A 183 -19.48 8.97 13.84
C PRO A 183 -20.09 8.46 12.52
N ALA A 184 -19.64 7.30 12.10
CA ALA A 184 -20.22 6.59 10.97
C ALA A 184 -21.63 6.08 11.31
N THR A 185 -22.52 6.13 10.33
CA THR A 185 -23.78 5.40 10.40
C THR A 185 -23.53 3.90 10.23
N GLU A 186 -24.49 3.06 10.60
CA GLU A 186 -24.41 1.61 10.36
C GLU A 186 -24.21 1.28 8.88
N GLU A 187 -24.88 2.02 7.99
CA GLU A 187 -24.72 1.88 6.54
C GLU A 187 -23.30 2.23 6.08
N GLU A 188 -22.72 3.33 6.58
CA GLU A 188 -21.34 3.72 6.25
C GLU A 188 -20.32 2.69 6.75
N VAL A 189 -20.55 2.08 7.92
CA VAL A 189 -19.72 0.97 8.42
C VAL A 189 -19.81 -0.23 7.49
N GLN A 190 -21.04 -0.65 7.15
CA GLN A 190 -21.25 -1.80 6.25
C GLN A 190 -20.65 -1.55 4.85
N ASN A 191 -20.83 -0.35 4.31
CA ASN A 191 -20.26 0.04 3.03
C ASN A 191 -18.72 0.02 3.09
N THR A 192 -18.12 0.42 4.20
CA THR A 192 -16.67 0.37 4.38
C THR A 192 -16.16 -1.08 4.42
N VAL A 193 -16.87 -1.99 5.08
CA VAL A 193 -16.57 -3.42 5.05
C VAL A 193 -16.70 -3.97 3.62
N THR A 194 -17.74 -3.61 2.89
CA THR A 194 -17.94 -4.03 1.49
C THR A 194 -16.80 -3.59 0.58
N VAL A 195 -16.28 -2.36 0.76
CA VAL A 195 -15.22 -1.81 -0.09
C VAL A 195 -13.83 -2.31 0.29
N MET A 196 -13.52 -2.39 1.59
CA MET A 196 -12.17 -2.59 2.12
C MET A 196 -11.99 -3.86 2.95
N GLY A 197 -13.06 -4.65 3.11
CA GLY A 197 -13.01 -5.94 3.82
C GLY A 197 -12.45 -7.07 2.96
N GLY A 198 -12.68 -8.29 3.41
CA GLY A 198 -12.07 -9.50 2.85
C GLY A 198 -12.81 -10.14 1.67
N GLU A 199 -14.07 -9.73 1.40
CA GLU A 199 -14.88 -10.38 0.37
C GLU A 199 -14.22 -10.40 -1.01
N ASP A 200 -13.64 -9.29 -1.45
CA ASP A 200 -12.98 -9.22 -2.77
C ASP A 200 -11.70 -10.08 -2.82
N TRP A 201 -10.96 -10.17 -1.71
CA TRP A 201 -9.84 -11.09 -1.61
C TRP A 201 -10.29 -12.56 -1.73
N GLU A 202 -11.40 -12.91 -1.09
CA GLU A 202 -12.02 -14.24 -1.25
C GLU A 202 -12.46 -14.49 -2.69
N LEU A 203 -13.04 -13.50 -3.38
CA LEU A 203 -13.44 -13.62 -4.80
C LEU A 203 -12.22 -13.86 -5.71
N TRP A 204 -11.12 -13.14 -5.50
CA TRP A 204 -9.88 -13.36 -6.23
C TRP A 204 -9.33 -14.77 -6.01
N MET A 205 -9.19 -15.18 -4.76
CA MET A 205 -8.64 -16.49 -4.42
C MET A 205 -9.55 -17.63 -4.89
N GLY A 206 -10.86 -17.43 -4.82
CA GLY A 206 -11.86 -18.38 -5.34
C GLY A 206 -11.71 -18.59 -6.85
N ALA A 207 -11.68 -17.51 -7.63
CA ALA A 207 -11.52 -17.55 -9.08
C ALA A 207 -10.19 -18.21 -9.51
N LEU A 208 -9.08 -17.86 -8.85
CA LEU A 208 -7.77 -18.46 -9.12
C LEU A 208 -7.74 -19.96 -8.79
N SER A 209 -8.38 -20.37 -7.69
CA SER A 209 -8.48 -21.76 -7.28
C SER A 209 -9.33 -22.58 -8.25
N GLU A 210 -10.52 -22.10 -8.62
CA GLU A 210 -11.41 -22.74 -9.59
C GLU A 210 -10.75 -22.89 -10.97
N ALA A 211 -9.94 -21.92 -11.36
CA ALA A 211 -9.18 -21.97 -12.61
C ALA A 211 -7.98 -22.93 -12.59
N GLY A 212 -7.60 -23.47 -11.42
CA GLY A 212 -6.47 -24.39 -11.24
C GLY A 212 -5.09 -23.73 -11.43
N VAL A 213 -4.99 -22.42 -11.19
CA VAL A 213 -3.76 -21.64 -11.41
C VAL A 213 -2.97 -21.35 -10.14
N LEU A 214 -3.34 -21.93 -9.00
CA LEU A 214 -2.59 -21.85 -7.75
C LEU A 214 -1.63 -23.03 -7.61
N ALA A 215 -0.39 -22.75 -7.27
CA ALA A 215 0.63 -23.77 -7.07
C ALA A 215 0.47 -24.48 -5.70
N GLU A 216 1.04 -25.69 -5.59
CA GLU A 216 1.26 -26.34 -4.29
C GLU A 216 2.07 -25.43 -3.37
N GLY A 217 1.65 -25.29 -2.11
CA GLY A 217 2.29 -24.41 -1.14
C GLY A 217 2.07 -22.92 -1.37
N VAL A 218 1.10 -22.53 -2.22
CA VAL A 218 0.79 -21.12 -2.51
C VAL A 218 0.57 -20.30 -1.23
N LYS A 219 1.12 -19.11 -1.22
CA LYS A 219 0.88 -18.14 -0.16
C LYS A 219 0.00 -17.01 -0.67
N THR A 220 -0.90 -16.51 0.19
CA THR A 220 -1.59 -15.24 -0.06
C THR A 220 -1.52 -14.35 1.15
N VAL A 221 -1.34 -13.05 0.93
CA VAL A 221 -1.22 -12.05 1.99
C VAL A 221 -2.04 -10.81 1.63
N ALA A 222 -2.82 -10.33 2.60
CA ALA A 222 -3.47 -9.03 2.53
C ALA A 222 -2.87 -8.08 3.56
N TYR A 223 -2.81 -6.78 3.27
CA TYR A 223 -2.20 -5.78 4.12
C TYR A 223 -3.20 -5.06 5.00
N SER A 224 -2.82 -4.88 6.25
CA SER A 224 -3.61 -4.24 7.29
C SER A 224 -2.76 -3.26 8.09
N TYR A 225 -3.43 -2.43 8.87
CA TYR A 225 -2.86 -1.58 9.89
C TYR A 225 -3.79 -1.59 11.11
N ILE A 226 -3.23 -1.62 12.31
CA ILE A 226 -3.97 -1.56 13.57
C ILE A 226 -3.75 -0.22 14.25
N GLY A 227 -2.50 0.22 14.32
CA GLY A 227 -2.10 1.46 14.97
C GLY A 227 -2.06 1.35 16.48
N THR A 228 -2.18 2.50 17.15
CA THR A 228 -2.00 2.68 18.59
C THR A 228 -3.21 3.40 19.20
N ASP A 229 -3.24 3.51 20.52
CA ASP A 229 -4.27 4.25 21.26
C ASP A 229 -4.48 5.68 20.76
N LEU A 230 -3.44 6.36 20.24
CA LEU A 230 -3.56 7.67 19.63
C LEU A 230 -4.37 7.68 18.32
N THR A 231 -4.36 6.58 17.58
CA THR A 231 -5.02 6.45 16.26
C THR A 231 -6.25 5.54 16.28
N TRP A 232 -6.42 4.69 17.30
CA TRP A 232 -7.52 3.73 17.36
C TRP A 232 -8.92 4.33 17.18
N PRO A 233 -9.27 5.47 17.76
CA PRO A 233 -10.64 5.98 17.63
C PRO A 233 -11.06 6.25 16.18
N ILE A 234 -10.13 6.70 15.33
CA ILE A 234 -10.41 6.95 13.90
C ILE A 234 -10.08 5.75 13.01
N TYR A 235 -9.24 4.83 13.46
CA TYR A 235 -8.79 3.71 12.64
C TYR A 235 -9.34 2.36 13.13
N TRP A 236 -8.70 1.72 14.13
CA TRP A 236 -9.04 0.36 14.55
C TRP A 236 -10.42 0.25 15.18
N HIS A 237 -10.84 1.24 15.96
CA HIS A 237 -12.19 1.33 16.54
C HIS A 237 -13.17 2.09 15.65
N GLY A 238 -12.77 2.47 14.45
CA GLY A 238 -13.60 3.12 13.45
C GLY A 238 -14.13 2.16 12.38
N ALA A 239 -14.78 2.73 11.36
CA ALA A 239 -15.30 1.98 10.23
C ALA A 239 -14.21 1.18 9.48
N LEU A 240 -13.00 1.73 9.36
CA LEU A 240 -11.86 1.02 8.78
C LEU A 240 -11.49 -0.23 9.56
N GLY A 241 -11.50 -0.17 10.88
CA GLY A 241 -11.18 -1.32 11.73
C GLY A 241 -12.15 -2.48 11.49
N LYS A 242 -13.43 -2.20 11.27
CA LYS A 242 -14.42 -3.25 10.91
C LYS A 242 -14.09 -3.93 9.59
N ALA A 243 -13.63 -3.18 8.60
CA ALA A 243 -13.14 -3.77 7.36
C ALA A 243 -11.88 -4.62 7.58
N LYS A 244 -10.98 -4.21 8.50
CA LYS A 244 -9.78 -4.98 8.83
C LYS A 244 -10.08 -6.25 9.63
N GLU A 245 -11.09 -6.22 10.52
CA GLU A 245 -11.62 -7.42 11.18
C GLU A 245 -12.18 -8.42 10.14
N ASP A 246 -12.83 -7.93 9.08
CA ASP A 246 -13.33 -8.79 8.00
C ASP A 246 -12.21 -9.37 7.12
N LEU A 247 -11.07 -8.68 6.96
CA LEU A 247 -9.87 -9.28 6.38
C LEU A 247 -9.35 -10.46 7.23
N ASP A 248 -9.36 -10.35 8.56
CA ASP A 248 -8.96 -11.44 9.44
C ASP A 248 -9.90 -12.64 9.31
N ARG A 249 -11.22 -12.40 9.20
CA ARG A 249 -12.22 -13.44 8.91
C ARG A 249 -11.92 -14.14 7.57
N ALA A 250 -11.73 -13.35 6.51
CA ALA A 250 -11.44 -13.88 5.17
C ALA A 250 -10.15 -14.70 5.15
N ALA A 251 -9.11 -14.28 5.85
CA ALA A 251 -7.88 -15.07 5.99
C ALA A 251 -8.15 -16.46 6.59
N GLY A 252 -9.09 -16.56 7.55
CA GLY A 252 -9.53 -17.81 8.14
C GLY A 252 -10.18 -18.74 7.08
N GLU A 253 -11.12 -18.22 6.31
CA GLU A 253 -11.79 -18.96 5.25
C GLU A 253 -10.81 -19.39 4.15
N LEU A 254 -9.91 -18.49 3.76
CA LEU A 254 -8.90 -18.80 2.73
C LEU A 254 -7.89 -19.85 3.19
N ARG A 255 -7.52 -19.91 4.48
CA ARG A 255 -6.70 -21.02 5.00
C ARG A 255 -7.38 -22.36 4.81
N ASN A 256 -8.69 -22.44 5.08
CA ASN A 256 -9.47 -23.67 4.86
C ASN A 256 -9.52 -24.03 3.36
N GLN A 257 -9.76 -23.06 2.51
CA GLN A 257 -9.81 -23.24 1.05
C GLN A 257 -8.47 -23.73 0.48
N LEU A 258 -7.35 -23.19 0.97
CA LEU A 258 -6.01 -23.52 0.47
C LEU A 258 -5.36 -24.74 1.13
N ALA A 259 -5.99 -25.33 2.16
CA ALA A 259 -5.46 -26.52 2.84
C ALA A 259 -5.16 -27.70 1.90
N PRO A 260 -5.99 -28.01 0.88
CA PRO A 260 -5.69 -29.08 -0.07
C PRO A 260 -4.41 -28.85 -0.89
N LEU A 261 -3.96 -27.61 -1.04
CA LEU A 261 -2.74 -27.22 -1.72
C LEU A 261 -1.56 -27.01 -0.75
N ASN A 262 -1.70 -27.34 0.53
CA ASN A 262 -0.74 -26.97 1.58
C ASN A 262 -0.41 -25.46 1.58
N GLY A 263 -1.37 -24.63 1.14
CA GLY A 263 -1.22 -23.19 1.02
C GLY A 263 -1.48 -22.46 2.33
N SER A 264 -1.15 -21.18 2.36
CA SER A 264 -1.36 -20.31 3.52
C SER A 264 -2.01 -18.99 3.14
N ALA A 265 -2.80 -18.41 4.07
CA ALA A 265 -3.41 -17.11 3.94
C ALA A 265 -3.21 -16.33 5.23
N ASN A 266 -2.59 -15.16 5.16
CA ASN A 266 -2.30 -14.33 6.32
C ASN A 266 -2.66 -12.86 6.05
N VAL A 267 -3.10 -12.19 7.10
CA VAL A 267 -3.08 -10.73 7.15
C VAL A 267 -1.72 -10.29 7.70
N ALA A 268 -1.02 -9.41 6.99
CA ALA A 268 0.17 -8.76 7.50
C ALA A 268 -0.18 -7.38 8.02
N VAL A 269 -0.04 -7.18 9.33
CA VAL A 269 -0.20 -5.88 9.97
C VAL A 269 1.11 -5.12 9.81
N LEU A 270 1.06 -4.07 8.99
CA LEU A 270 2.21 -3.25 8.64
C LEU A 270 2.24 -1.99 9.52
N LYS A 271 3.38 -1.31 9.55
CA LYS A 271 3.51 -0.04 10.29
C LYS A 271 2.85 1.13 9.56
N SER A 272 2.67 2.24 10.25
CA SER A 272 2.28 3.50 9.62
C SER A 272 3.37 4.00 8.67
N VAL A 273 2.99 4.27 7.43
CA VAL A 273 3.85 4.84 6.40
C VAL A 273 3.10 5.92 5.62
N ILE A 274 3.84 6.75 4.91
CA ILE A 274 3.26 7.79 4.07
C ILE A 274 2.83 7.15 2.75
N THR A 275 1.53 7.16 2.52
CA THR A 275 0.88 6.77 1.27
C THR A 275 -0.22 7.77 0.94
N GLN A 276 -0.78 7.71 -0.25
CA GLN A 276 -1.97 8.52 -0.56
C GLN A 276 -3.14 8.19 0.38
N ALA A 277 -3.31 6.91 0.73
CA ALA A 277 -4.37 6.46 1.63
C ALA A 277 -4.18 6.98 3.07
N SER A 278 -3.00 6.83 3.66
CA SER A 278 -2.74 7.27 5.04
C SER A 278 -2.82 8.78 5.21
N SER A 279 -2.41 9.54 4.20
CA SER A 279 -2.43 11.01 4.22
C SER A 279 -3.86 11.58 4.24
N ALA A 280 -4.86 10.78 3.83
CA ALA A 280 -6.27 11.16 3.88
C ALA A 280 -6.90 11.04 5.29
N ILE A 281 -6.25 10.37 6.23
CA ILE A 281 -6.78 10.14 7.58
C ILE A 281 -6.35 11.31 8.49
N PRO A 282 -7.29 12.08 9.07
CA PRO A 282 -7.00 13.40 9.66
C PRO A 282 -5.88 13.47 10.69
N VAL A 283 -5.73 12.47 11.55
CA VAL A 283 -4.73 12.47 12.63
C VAL A 283 -3.39 11.87 12.19
N MET A 284 -3.37 11.12 11.09
CA MET A 284 -2.20 10.37 10.66
C MET A 284 -1.00 11.24 10.29
N PRO A 285 -1.14 12.40 9.60
CA PRO A 285 0.02 13.25 9.32
C PRO A 285 0.78 13.69 10.58
N LEU A 286 0.08 14.03 11.67
CA LEU A 286 0.70 14.39 12.93
C LEU A 286 1.35 13.17 13.59
N TYR A 287 0.62 12.07 13.73
CA TYR A 287 1.13 10.85 14.33
C TYR A 287 2.37 10.33 13.59
N ILE A 288 2.29 10.22 12.26
CA ILE A 288 3.41 9.77 11.43
C ILE A 288 4.63 10.68 11.61
N SER A 289 4.44 12.01 11.62
CA SER A 289 5.55 12.95 11.80
C SER A 289 6.26 12.78 13.14
N MET A 290 5.54 12.43 14.19
CA MET A 290 6.10 12.16 15.51
C MET A 290 6.83 10.82 15.55
N VAL A 291 6.18 9.74 15.13
CA VAL A 291 6.75 8.39 15.18
C VAL A 291 7.97 8.28 14.27
N PHE A 292 7.96 8.94 13.11
CA PHE A 292 9.10 8.93 12.17
C PHE A 292 10.33 9.58 12.77
N LYS A 293 10.20 10.73 13.46
CA LYS A 293 11.33 11.34 14.16
C LYS A 293 11.97 10.36 15.12
N LEU A 294 11.17 9.78 16.00
CA LEU A 294 11.64 8.85 17.02
C LEU A 294 12.28 7.59 16.42
N MET A 295 11.67 7.03 15.38
CA MET A 295 12.21 5.84 14.71
C MET A 295 13.48 6.16 13.91
N LYS A 296 13.58 7.33 13.26
CA LYS A 296 14.78 7.78 12.55
C LYS A 296 15.95 8.02 13.52
N GLU A 297 15.70 8.64 14.68
CA GLU A 297 16.70 8.85 15.73
C GLU A 297 17.25 7.53 16.29
N GLN A 298 16.47 6.47 16.27
CA GLN A 298 16.87 5.14 16.72
C GLN A 298 17.36 4.20 15.60
N GLY A 299 17.37 4.66 14.35
CA GLY A 299 17.82 3.88 13.20
C GLY A 299 16.91 2.68 12.85
N ILE A 300 15.62 2.73 13.22
CA ILE A 300 14.62 1.69 12.96
C ILE A 300 13.46 2.16 12.07
N HIS A 301 13.63 3.29 11.40
CA HIS A 301 12.63 3.79 10.46
C HIS A 301 12.57 2.91 9.21
N GLU A 302 11.36 2.62 8.77
CA GLU A 302 11.06 1.88 7.55
C GLU A 302 10.00 2.63 6.73
N GLY A 303 10.20 2.77 5.43
CA GLY A 303 9.16 3.09 4.45
C GLY A 303 8.53 1.81 3.87
N CYS A 304 7.82 1.95 2.75
CA CYS A 304 7.13 0.81 2.14
C CYS A 304 8.09 -0.29 1.70
N ILE A 305 9.20 0.06 1.08
CA ILE A 305 10.11 -0.93 0.51
C ILE A 305 10.86 -1.70 1.60
N GLU A 306 11.30 -1.01 2.65
CA GLU A 306 11.98 -1.61 3.80
C GLU A 306 11.05 -2.58 4.55
N GLN A 307 9.81 -2.14 4.81
CA GLN A 307 8.79 -2.97 5.46
C GLN A 307 8.50 -4.25 4.67
N ILE A 308 8.29 -4.13 3.37
CA ILE A 308 7.96 -5.30 2.54
C ILE A 308 9.16 -6.21 2.34
N ASN A 309 10.35 -5.66 2.16
CA ASN A 309 11.55 -6.49 2.07
C ASN A 309 11.76 -7.29 3.36
N ARG A 310 11.57 -6.66 4.53
CA ARG A 310 11.61 -7.34 5.83
C ARG A 310 10.47 -8.37 5.96
N LEU A 311 9.24 -8.06 5.56
CA LEU A 311 8.12 -9.01 5.55
C LEU A 311 8.46 -10.26 4.74
N MET A 312 9.00 -10.10 3.54
CA MET A 312 9.34 -11.23 2.68
C MET A 312 10.50 -12.05 3.22
N THR A 313 11.57 -11.40 3.70
CA THR A 313 12.78 -12.10 4.14
C THR A 313 12.64 -12.76 5.51
N THR A 314 11.91 -12.16 6.45
CA THR A 314 11.86 -12.65 7.83
C THR A 314 10.59 -13.40 8.18
N SER A 315 9.48 -13.15 7.45
CA SER A 315 8.17 -13.70 7.81
C SER A 315 7.56 -14.58 6.73
N LEU A 316 7.34 -14.08 5.52
CA LEU A 316 6.72 -14.90 4.47
C LEU A 316 7.61 -16.05 3.99
N TYR A 317 8.91 -15.81 3.88
CA TYR A 317 9.91 -16.76 3.41
C TYR A 317 11.07 -16.96 4.40
N GLY A 318 10.93 -16.45 5.61
CA GLY A 318 11.86 -16.72 6.71
C GLY A 318 11.65 -18.10 7.35
N ASP A 319 12.61 -18.51 8.17
CA ASP A 319 12.59 -19.84 8.83
C ASP A 319 11.44 -20.00 9.83
N LYS A 320 10.94 -18.92 10.42
CA LYS A 320 9.85 -18.93 11.39
C LYS A 320 8.92 -17.75 11.17
N VAL A 321 7.69 -18.04 10.82
CA VAL A 321 6.62 -17.05 10.78
C VAL A 321 6.10 -16.83 12.20
N ALA A 322 6.35 -15.64 12.77
CA ALA A 322 5.75 -15.26 14.06
C ALA A 322 4.34 -14.74 13.80
N LEU A 323 3.35 -15.47 14.30
CA LEU A 323 1.94 -15.11 14.20
C LEU A 323 1.42 -14.67 15.57
N ASP A 324 0.56 -13.65 15.61
CA ASP A 324 -0.18 -13.29 16.81
C ASP A 324 -1.36 -14.24 17.08
N ASP A 325 -2.09 -14.03 18.19
CA ASP A 325 -3.22 -14.89 18.58
C ASP A 325 -4.35 -14.95 17.53
N ASN A 326 -4.43 -13.95 16.65
CA ASN A 326 -5.36 -13.91 15.51
C ASN A 326 -4.75 -14.42 14.21
N GLN A 327 -3.61 -15.10 14.27
CA GLN A 327 -2.90 -15.65 13.10
C GLN A 327 -2.43 -14.59 12.08
N ARG A 328 -2.14 -13.35 12.55
CA ARG A 328 -1.62 -12.27 11.73
C ARG A 328 -0.10 -12.19 11.84
N ILE A 329 0.55 -11.84 10.74
CA ILE A 329 1.98 -11.47 10.74
C ILE A 329 2.10 -10.04 11.25
N ARG A 330 2.94 -9.80 12.27
CA ARG A 330 3.10 -8.49 12.90
C ARG A 330 4.42 -7.86 12.46
N MET A 331 4.32 -6.88 11.54
CA MET A 331 5.45 -6.10 11.04
C MET A 331 5.48 -4.69 11.62
N ASP A 332 4.51 -4.36 12.45
CA ASP A 332 4.39 -3.10 13.20
C ASP A 332 5.14 -3.12 14.55
N ASP A 333 5.88 -4.18 14.83
CA ASP A 333 6.61 -4.43 16.06
C ASP A 333 7.58 -3.30 16.46
N TRP A 334 8.26 -2.69 15.48
CA TRP A 334 9.19 -1.59 15.73
C TRP A 334 8.46 -0.27 16.01
N GLU A 335 7.35 0.01 15.32
CA GLU A 335 6.48 1.15 15.63
C GLU A 335 5.88 1.02 17.03
N LEU A 336 5.44 -0.20 17.40
CA LEU A 336 4.75 -0.46 18.66
C LEU A 336 5.68 -0.68 19.86
N ARG A 337 6.98 -0.48 19.72
CA ARG A 337 7.89 -0.49 20.87
C ARG A 337 7.41 0.51 21.92
N GLU A 338 7.40 0.07 23.19
CA GLU A 338 6.84 0.87 24.29
C GLU A 338 7.57 2.20 24.46
N ASP A 339 8.88 2.25 24.27
CA ASP A 339 9.66 3.49 24.34
C ASP A 339 9.25 4.50 23.26
N ILE A 340 8.96 4.02 22.02
CA ILE A 340 8.45 4.85 20.93
C ILE A 340 7.03 5.34 21.24
N GLN A 341 6.14 4.45 21.65
CA GLN A 341 4.74 4.80 21.88
C GLN A 341 4.56 5.69 23.11
N GLN A 342 5.32 5.44 24.17
CA GLN A 342 5.28 6.31 25.36
C GLN A 342 5.76 7.72 25.02
N ALA A 343 6.84 7.86 24.25
CA ALA A 343 7.32 9.17 23.80
C ALA A 343 6.25 9.89 22.93
N CYS A 344 5.55 9.16 22.05
CA CYS A 344 4.43 9.74 21.29
C CYS A 344 3.29 10.22 22.20
N ARG A 345 2.87 9.40 23.20
CA ARG A 345 1.82 9.77 24.15
C ARG A 345 2.19 11.01 24.96
N ASP A 346 3.44 11.11 25.42
CA ASP A 346 3.92 12.24 26.20
C ASP A 346 3.98 13.53 25.36
N LEU A 347 4.39 13.41 24.10
CA LEU A 347 4.54 14.53 23.20
C LEU A 347 3.19 15.02 22.63
N TRP A 348 2.23 14.13 22.39
CA TRP A 348 0.95 14.45 21.73
C TRP A 348 0.22 15.68 22.32
N PRO A 349 0.01 15.78 23.65
CA PRO A 349 -0.66 16.95 24.24
C PRO A 349 0.15 18.23 24.12
N LEU A 350 1.48 18.15 23.97
CA LEU A 350 2.40 19.28 24.01
C LEU A 350 2.64 19.92 22.62
N ILE A 351 2.28 19.22 21.53
CA ILE A 351 2.50 19.74 20.17
C ILE A 351 1.60 20.94 19.90
N THR A 352 2.23 22.00 19.42
CA THR A 352 1.62 23.24 18.94
C THR A 352 2.18 23.61 17.57
N THR A 353 1.61 24.62 16.92
CA THR A 353 2.13 25.11 15.62
C THR A 353 3.57 25.60 15.74
N GLU A 354 3.92 26.24 16.87
CA GLU A 354 5.24 26.85 17.10
C GLU A 354 6.34 25.79 17.25
N ASN A 355 6.03 24.64 17.86
CA ASN A 355 7.03 23.60 18.10
C ASN A 355 6.95 22.42 17.12
N LEU A 356 5.98 22.38 16.22
CA LEU A 356 5.75 21.28 15.27
C LEU A 356 7.04 20.88 14.52
N ALA A 357 7.74 21.86 13.96
CA ALA A 357 8.95 21.59 13.17
C ALA A 357 10.13 21.09 14.01
N GLN A 358 10.19 21.45 15.29
CA GLN A 358 11.27 21.07 16.19
C GLN A 358 11.02 19.68 16.81
N GLU A 359 9.78 19.43 17.23
CA GLU A 359 9.42 18.24 17.99
C GLU A 359 9.02 17.05 17.11
N THR A 360 8.82 17.25 15.81
CA THR A 360 8.42 16.20 14.87
C THR A 360 9.28 16.19 13.61
N ASP A 361 9.20 15.14 12.82
CA ASP A 361 9.77 15.06 11.45
C ASP A 361 8.74 15.48 10.39
N TYR A 362 8.05 16.60 10.64
CA TYR A 362 7.04 17.08 9.68
C TYR A 362 7.65 17.50 8.33
N ALA A 363 8.89 18.01 8.35
CA ALA A 363 9.63 18.32 7.11
C ALA A 363 9.89 17.03 6.29
N GLY A 364 10.33 15.96 6.94
CA GLY A 364 10.49 14.65 6.32
C GLY A 364 9.16 14.06 5.82
N TYR A 365 8.08 14.24 6.60
CA TYR A 365 6.74 13.86 6.16
C TYR A 365 6.36 14.55 4.83
N LYS A 366 6.53 15.86 4.73
CA LYS A 366 6.24 16.60 3.48
C LYS A 366 7.13 16.15 2.31
N GLN A 367 8.38 15.88 2.59
CA GLN A 367 9.33 15.40 1.58
C GLN A 367 8.92 14.01 1.06
N GLU A 368 8.64 13.07 1.95
CA GLU A 368 8.21 11.72 1.56
C GLU A 368 6.84 11.73 0.86
N PHE A 369 5.91 12.62 1.29
CA PHE A 369 4.65 12.84 0.58
C PHE A 369 4.87 13.32 -0.86
N LEU A 370 5.78 14.25 -1.09
CA LEU A 370 6.14 14.72 -2.44
C LEU A 370 6.78 13.61 -3.28
N ASN A 371 7.60 12.77 -2.67
CA ASN A 371 8.26 11.64 -3.34
C ASN A 371 7.25 10.63 -3.92
N LEU A 372 6.05 10.50 -3.32
CA LEU A 372 4.98 9.65 -3.87
C LEU A 372 4.55 10.07 -5.28
N PHE A 373 4.72 11.35 -5.61
CA PHE A 373 4.36 11.95 -6.89
C PHE A 373 5.58 12.29 -7.76
N GLY A 374 6.75 11.81 -7.38
CA GLY A 374 7.99 12.02 -8.10
C GLY A 374 8.63 13.39 -7.91
N PHE A 375 8.28 14.13 -6.85
CA PHE A 375 8.90 15.42 -6.54
C PHE A 375 9.86 15.32 -5.37
N GLY A 376 10.83 16.24 -5.31
CA GLY A 376 11.78 16.37 -4.21
C GLY A 376 12.84 15.27 -4.14
N LEU A 377 13.09 14.58 -5.24
CA LEU A 377 14.11 13.53 -5.33
C LEU A 377 15.43 14.09 -5.85
N ASP A 378 16.52 13.69 -5.25
CA ASP A 378 17.86 14.09 -5.68
C ASP A 378 18.17 13.59 -7.09
N GLY A 379 18.87 14.39 -7.86
CA GLY A 379 19.28 14.07 -9.23
C GLY A 379 18.22 14.29 -10.30
N VAL A 380 17.06 14.84 -9.95
CA VAL A 380 16.00 15.21 -10.89
C VAL A 380 16.00 16.70 -11.15
N ASP A 381 16.10 17.08 -12.44
CA ASP A 381 15.94 18.48 -12.86
C ASP A 381 14.45 18.80 -13.06
N TYR A 382 13.88 19.51 -12.10
CA TYR A 382 12.46 19.89 -12.12
C TYR A 382 12.17 21.14 -12.97
N ASP A 383 13.16 21.75 -13.57
CA ASP A 383 13.03 22.86 -14.53
C ASP A 383 13.16 22.38 -15.98
N ALA A 384 13.54 21.13 -16.17
CA ALA A 384 13.59 20.51 -17.48
C ALA A 384 12.20 20.26 -18.09
N ASP A 385 12.15 20.28 -19.42
CA ASP A 385 10.98 19.84 -20.18
C ASP A 385 10.96 18.30 -20.22
N VAL A 386 9.84 17.71 -19.75
CA VAL A 386 9.69 16.26 -19.68
C VAL A 386 8.52 15.77 -20.54
N ASN A 387 8.70 14.58 -21.11
CA ASN A 387 7.60 13.88 -21.79
C ASN A 387 6.63 13.30 -20.76
N THR A 388 5.36 13.60 -20.92
CA THR A 388 4.27 13.07 -20.08
C THR A 388 3.64 11.80 -20.63
N GLU A 389 3.78 11.55 -21.95
CA GLU A 389 3.28 10.37 -22.63
C GLU A 389 4.33 9.26 -22.55
N VAL A 390 4.31 8.53 -21.43
CA VAL A 390 5.18 7.37 -21.21
C VAL A 390 4.38 6.10 -21.48
N GLU A 391 4.81 5.37 -22.50
CA GLU A 391 4.22 4.09 -22.89
C GLU A 391 5.06 2.93 -22.34
N PHE A 392 4.41 1.82 -22.03
CA PHE A 392 5.03 0.54 -21.66
C PHE A 392 4.07 -0.62 -21.97
N ASP A 393 4.54 -1.86 -21.85
CA ASP A 393 3.74 -3.04 -22.16
C ASP A 393 2.68 -3.29 -21.05
N VAL A 394 1.43 -2.89 -21.32
CA VAL A 394 0.30 -2.97 -20.39
C VAL A 394 -0.98 -3.36 -21.11
N ILE A 395 -1.69 -4.34 -20.57
CA ILE A 395 -3.05 -4.70 -21.02
C ILE A 395 -4.02 -3.72 -20.35
N THR A 396 -4.81 -3.00 -21.14
CA THR A 396 -5.82 -2.05 -20.62
C THR A 396 -7.22 -2.60 -20.88
N LEU A 397 -8.06 -2.63 -19.82
CA LEU A 397 -9.45 -3.11 -19.83
C LEU A 397 -10.45 -1.96 -19.73
#